data_4b6e560b23a229013b2fc6e7cb7cd75d
#
_entry.id   4b6e560b23a229013b2fc6e7cb7cd75d
#
_cell.length_a   1.000
_cell.length_b   1.000
_cell.length_c   1.000
_cell.angle_alpha   90.00
_cell.angle_beta   90.00
_cell.angle_gamma   90.00
#
_symmetry.space_group_name_H-M   'P 1'
#
loop_
_entity.id
_entity.type
_entity.pdbx_description
1 polymer ?
#
loop_
_entity_poly.entity_id
_entity_poly.type
_entity_poly.pdbx_seq_one_letter_code
_entity_poly.pdbx_strand_id
1 'polypeptide(L)'
;ELIRWYKKPINSNLKRAINDQISMLKKHIVGNNVLFIGLSDFSKKFTSPKNMSFISIDEITSSDHITESKRLPFEDNSHDVIIILHALDYTDNPYELVREIDRIATDDAKVAVIGFNKFSLWGVLKPFMNKLSPPWILNFHSLYSVKEWFKLLGYEQDYKDTSSFFPISSKTFSKHLNKISFAQKIMARDLGGLYFFAFKKKII
;
A
#
# COMPACT_ATOMS: atom_id res chain seq x y z
N GLU A 1 -4.96 -11.01 10.55
CA GLU A 1 -4.27 -10.39 11.70
C GLU A 1 -4.13 -8.88 11.56
N LEU A 2 -3.70 -8.35 10.40
CA LEU A 2 -3.52 -6.91 10.18
C LEU A 2 -4.82 -6.11 10.30
N ILE A 3 -5.97 -6.66 9.85
CA ILE A 3 -7.30 -6.05 10.04
C ILE A 3 -7.60 -5.85 11.51
N ARG A 4 -7.34 -6.85 12.35
CA ARG A 4 -7.54 -6.75 13.80
C ARG A 4 -6.62 -5.71 14.42
N TRP A 5 -5.40 -5.61 13.94
CA TRP A 5 -4.45 -4.61 14.39
C TRP A 5 -4.94 -3.19 14.07
N TYR A 6 -5.46 -2.93 12.86
CA TYR A 6 -6.04 -1.64 12.49
C TYR A 6 -7.31 -1.29 13.30
N LYS A 7 -8.05 -2.29 13.80
CA LYS A 7 -9.25 -2.07 14.63
C LYS A 7 -8.93 -1.65 16.06
N LYS A 8 -7.70 -1.79 16.51
CA LYS A 8 -7.30 -1.34 17.87
C LYS A 8 -7.42 0.20 17.96
N PRO A 9 -7.97 0.74 19.08
CA PRO A 9 -8.15 2.19 19.27
C PRO A 9 -6.87 3.00 19.12
N ILE A 10 -5.72 2.42 19.53
CA ILE A 10 -4.41 3.04 19.42
C ILE A 10 -4.01 3.33 17.97
N ASN A 11 -4.55 2.59 17.00
CA ASN A 11 -4.26 2.70 15.56
C ASN A 11 -5.31 3.54 14.80
N SER A 12 -6.24 4.18 15.51
CA SER A 12 -7.31 4.98 14.89
C SER A 12 -6.78 6.11 14.01
N ASN A 13 -5.70 6.77 14.43
CA ASN A 13 -5.06 7.84 13.66
C ASN A 13 -4.44 7.31 12.36
N LEU A 14 -3.87 6.11 12.41
CA LEU A 14 -3.30 5.44 11.23
C LEU A 14 -4.39 5.08 10.24
N LYS A 15 -5.50 4.51 10.72
CA LYS A 15 -6.67 4.22 9.89
C LYS A 15 -7.25 5.48 9.25
N ARG A 16 -7.30 6.59 9.98
CA ARG A 16 -7.72 7.89 9.44
C ARG A 16 -6.77 8.36 8.35
N ALA A 17 -5.45 8.33 8.59
CA ALA A 17 -4.45 8.71 7.61
C ALA A 17 -4.58 7.92 6.30
N ILE A 18 -4.81 6.60 6.37
CA ILE A 18 -5.08 5.78 5.17
C ILE A 18 -6.35 6.24 4.47
N ASN A 19 -7.44 6.49 5.22
CA ASN A 19 -8.71 6.93 4.62
C ASN A 19 -8.58 8.31 3.93
N ASP A 20 -7.84 9.23 4.53
CA ASP A 20 -7.60 10.56 3.96
C ASP A 20 -6.77 10.44 2.68
N GLN A 21 -5.75 9.61 2.68
CA GLN A 21 -4.90 9.36 1.51
C GLN A 21 -5.62 8.59 0.40
N ILE A 22 -6.50 7.64 0.74
CA ILE A 22 -7.38 6.99 -0.24
C ILE A 22 -8.24 8.04 -0.97
N SER A 23 -8.74 9.03 -0.25
CA SER A 23 -9.53 10.12 -0.84
C SER A 23 -8.71 10.99 -1.80
N MET A 24 -7.42 11.18 -1.54
CA MET A 24 -6.50 11.85 -2.47
C MET A 24 -6.18 10.97 -3.67
N LEU A 25 -5.85 9.70 -3.45
CA LEU A 25 -5.55 8.73 -4.51
C LEU A 25 -6.70 8.57 -5.51
N LYS A 26 -7.95 8.66 -5.07
CA LYS A 26 -9.13 8.60 -5.96
C LYS A 26 -9.10 9.61 -7.11
N LYS A 27 -8.43 10.74 -6.95
CA LYS A 27 -8.29 11.75 -8.01
C LYS A 27 -7.34 11.28 -9.11
N HIS A 28 -6.40 10.41 -8.77
CA HIS A 28 -5.38 9.88 -9.68
C HIS A 28 -5.78 8.54 -10.31
N ILE A 29 -6.72 7.81 -9.69
CA ILE A 29 -7.12 6.45 -10.07
C ILE A 29 -8.60 6.41 -10.46
N VAL A 30 -8.93 6.88 -11.66
CA VAL A 30 -10.29 6.83 -12.22
C VAL A 30 -10.34 5.77 -13.30
N GLY A 31 -11.33 4.87 -13.21
CA GLY A 31 -11.54 3.80 -14.19
C GLY A 31 -12.85 3.04 -13.96
N ASN A 32 -13.13 2.05 -14.79
CA ASN A 32 -14.37 1.27 -14.78
C ASN A 32 -14.19 -0.14 -14.18
N ASN A 33 -13.07 -0.82 -14.48
CA ASN A 33 -12.75 -2.15 -14.00
C ASN A 33 -11.67 -2.07 -12.90
N VAL A 34 -12.11 -2.04 -11.66
CA VAL A 34 -11.22 -1.84 -10.52
C VAL A 34 -10.94 -3.16 -9.81
N LEU A 35 -9.66 -3.48 -9.61
CA LEU A 35 -9.23 -4.54 -8.73
C LEU A 35 -8.69 -3.95 -7.43
N PHE A 36 -9.21 -4.40 -6.30
CA PHE A 36 -8.66 -4.10 -4.99
C PHE A 36 -7.98 -5.34 -4.40
N ILE A 37 -6.69 -5.22 -4.12
CA ILE A 37 -5.88 -6.27 -3.49
C ILE A 37 -5.49 -5.79 -2.09
N GLY A 38 -6.04 -6.43 -1.04
CA GLY A 38 -5.70 -5.98 0.30
C GLY A 38 -6.71 -6.30 1.39
N LEU A 39 -6.91 -5.35 2.29
CA LEU A 39 -7.77 -5.48 3.45
C LEU A 39 -9.21 -5.06 3.14
N SER A 40 -10.18 -5.96 3.26
CA SER A 40 -11.59 -5.77 2.92
C SER A 40 -12.25 -4.54 3.56
N ASP A 41 -11.87 -4.21 4.79
CA ASP A 41 -12.41 -3.05 5.51
C ASP A 41 -12.17 -1.72 4.77
N PHE A 42 -11.13 -1.64 3.95
CA PHE A 42 -10.77 -0.43 3.19
C PHE A 42 -11.35 -0.42 1.77
N SER A 43 -11.67 -1.58 1.19
CA SER A 43 -12.24 -1.67 -0.17
C SER A 43 -13.55 -0.90 -0.30
N LYS A 44 -14.38 -0.92 0.74
CA LYS A 44 -15.67 -0.20 0.81
C LYS A 44 -15.56 1.32 0.66
N LYS A 45 -14.35 1.88 0.83
CA LYS A 45 -14.08 3.31 0.65
C LYS A 45 -13.93 3.70 -0.82
N PHE A 46 -13.60 2.73 -1.68
CA PHE A 46 -13.54 2.94 -3.12
C PHE A 46 -14.92 2.73 -3.74
N THR A 47 -15.94 3.45 -3.25
CA THR A 47 -17.30 3.33 -3.75
C THR A 47 -17.41 3.76 -5.21
N SER A 48 -17.95 2.83 -6.02
CA SER A 48 -18.60 3.04 -7.31
C SER A 48 -17.77 3.03 -8.59
N PRO A 49 -16.88 2.04 -8.84
CA PRO A 49 -16.70 1.62 -10.20
C PRO A 49 -17.88 0.71 -10.64
N LYS A 50 -18.16 0.66 -11.94
CA LYS A 50 -19.18 -0.23 -12.49
C LYS A 50 -18.87 -1.69 -12.20
N ASN A 51 -17.59 -2.05 -12.24
CA ASN A 51 -17.09 -3.39 -11.96
C ASN A 51 -15.95 -3.32 -10.95
N MET A 52 -16.14 -3.94 -9.79
CA MET A 52 -15.10 -4.01 -8.76
C MET A 52 -14.85 -5.47 -8.37
N SER A 53 -13.61 -5.90 -8.58
CA SER A 53 -13.08 -7.19 -8.11
C SER A 53 -12.29 -6.99 -6.83
N PHE A 54 -12.29 -7.99 -5.96
CA PHE A 54 -11.56 -7.94 -4.70
C PHE A 54 -10.79 -9.25 -4.47
N ILE A 55 -9.53 -9.13 -4.07
CA ILE A 55 -8.72 -10.24 -3.55
C ILE A 55 -8.24 -9.90 -2.14
N SER A 56 -8.48 -10.80 -1.20
CA SER A 56 -7.94 -10.68 0.15
C SER A 56 -6.43 -10.97 0.17
N ILE A 57 -5.70 -10.27 1.05
CA ILE A 57 -4.31 -10.60 1.34
C ILE A 57 -4.16 -12.07 1.78
N ASP A 58 -5.10 -12.59 2.57
CA ASP A 58 -5.08 -13.97 3.06
C ASP A 58 -5.18 -14.99 1.89
N GLU A 59 -5.85 -14.65 0.79
CA GLU A 59 -5.92 -15.49 -0.42
C GLU A 59 -4.58 -15.52 -1.17
N ILE A 60 -3.83 -14.40 -1.15
CA ILE A 60 -2.50 -14.33 -1.77
C ILE A 60 -1.47 -15.12 -0.97
N THR A 61 -1.61 -15.14 0.36
CA THR A 61 -0.63 -15.77 1.28
C THR A 61 -0.96 -17.21 1.61
N SER A 62 -2.21 -17.64 1.53
CA SER A 62 -2.68 -18.98 1.94
C SER A 62 -2.44 -20.08 0.90
N SER A 63 -2.02 -19.74 -0.30
CA SER A 63 -1.59 -20.75 -1.26
C SER A 63 -0.21 -21.29 -0.85
N ASP A 64 -0.22 -22.36 -0.03
CA ASP A 64 0.97 -23.11 0.46
C ASP A 64 1.83 -23.76 -0.66
N HIS A 65 1.48 -23.54 -1.91
CA HIS A 65 2.23 -23.98 -3.08
C HIS A 65 2.79 -22.78 -3.83
N ILE A 66 3.85 -22.16 -3.27
CA ILE A 66 4.75 -21.30 -4.03
C ILE A 66 5.71 -22.20 -4.82
N THR A 67 5.15 -22.95 -5.73
CA THR A 67 5.91 -23.57 -6.82
C THR A 67 5.29 -23.08 -8.11
N GLU A 68 6.07 -22.27 -8.85
CA GLU A 68 5.81 -21.85 -10.24
C GLU A 68 4.49 -21.12 -10.50
N SER A 69 4.57 -19.78 -10.52
CA SER A 69 3.55 -18.80 -10.90
C SER A 69 2.32 -18.68 -9.98
N LYS A 70 2.41 -17.81 -8.99
CA LYS A 70 1.22 -17.21 -8.35
C LYS A 70 0.52 -16.31 -9.37
N ARG A 71 -0.20 -16.91 -10.31
CA ARG A 71 -1.05 -16.18 -11.24
C ARG A 71 -2.28 -15.69 -10.51
N LEU A 72 -2.54 -14.40 -10.58
CA LEU A 72 -3.82 -13.85 -10.16
C LEU A 72 -4.94 -14.43 -11.05
N PRO A 73 -6.13 -14.76 -10.52
CA PRO A 73 -7.21 -15.43 -11.25
C PRO A 73 -7.95 -14.47 -12.20
N PHE A 74 -7.22 -13.66 -12.94
CA PHE A 74 -7.75 -12.70 -13.91
C PHE A 74 -7.06 -12.84 -15.26
N GLU A 75 -7.78 -12.46 -16.30
CA GLU A 75 -7.27 -12.40 -17.67
C GLU A 75 -6.26 -11.28 -17.84
N ASP A 76 -5.39 -11.41 -18.83
CA ASP A 76 -4.47 -10.37 -19.25
C ASP A 76 -5.25 -9.12 -19.70
N ASN A 77 -4.73 -7.92 -19.43
CA ASN A 77 -5.32 -6.64 -19.83
C ASN A 77 -6.80 -6.46 -19.42
N SER A 78 -7.17 -6.90 -18.22
CA SER A 78 -8.57 -6.94 -17.75
C SER A 78 -8.95 -5.80 -16.81
N HIS A 79 -7.98 -5.10 -16.21
CA HIS A 79 -8.24 -4.07 -15.22
C HIS A 79 -7.55 -2.74 -15.58
N ASP A 80 -8.32 -1.67 -15.55
CA ASP A 80 -7.85 -0.30 -15.81
C ASP A 80 -7.44 0.45 -14.53
N VAL A 81 -7.86 -0.05 -13.35
CA VAL A 81 -7.42 0.46 -12.04
C VAL A 81 -7.11 -0.71 -11.11
N ILE A 82 -5.93 -0.69 -10.49
CA ILE A 82 -5.53 -1.68 -9.49
C ILE A 82 -5.08 -0.95 -8.22
N ILE A 83 -5.64 -1.36 -7.09
CA ILE A 83 -5.34 -0.77 -5.77
C ILE A 83 -4.73 -1.84 -4.89
N ILE A 84 -3.52 -1.60 -4.42
CA ILE A 84 -2.72 -2.53 -3.62
C ILE A 84 -2.58 -1.93 -2.21
N LEU A 85 -3.21 -2.54 -1.22
CA LEU A 85 -3.10 -2.14 0.18
C LEU A 85 -2.39 -3.23 0.97
N HIS A 86 -1.13 -3.01 1.31
CA HIS A 86 -0.24 -3.89 2.05
C HIS A 86 0.06 -5.26 1.39
N ALA A 87 -0.45 -5.56 0.19
CA ALA A 87 -0.18 -6.85 -0.42
C ALA A 87 1.31 -7.08 -0.73
N LEU A 88 2.05 -6.02 -1.09
CA LEU A 88 3.50 -6.12 -1.27
C LEU A 88 4.24 -6.40 0.05
N ASP A 89 3.70 -5.93 1.18
CA ASP A 89 4.31 -6.11 2.50
C ASP A 89 4.17 -7.56 3.02
N TYR A 90 3.22 -8.33 2.47
CA TYR A 90 2.95 -9.72 2.86
C TYR A 90 3.72 -10.75 2.04
N THR A 91 4.22 -10.38 0.85
CA THR A 91 4.93 -11.32 -0.02
C THR A 91 6.45 -11.26 0.19
N ASP A 92 7.10 -12.42 0.08
CA ASP A 92 8.56 -12.51 0.07
C ASP A 92 9.16 -12.11 -1.29
N ASN A 93 8.33 -12.17 -2.36
CA ASN A 93 8.73 -11.79 -3.70
C ASN A 93 7.81 -10.70 -4.28
N PRO A 94 7.94 -9.43 -3.82
CA PRO A 94 7.05 -8.34 -4.23
C PRO A 94 7.15 -8.03 -5.72
N TYR A 95 8.30 -8.25 -6.36
CA TYR A 95 8.47 -7.99 -7.78
C TYR A 95 7.66 -8.95 -8.66
N GLU A 96 7.52 -10.21 -8.25
CA GLU A 96 6.63 -11.15 -8.97
C GLU A 96 5.18 -10.72 -8.89
N LEU A 97 4.72 -10.26 -7.72
CA LEU A 97 3.36 -9.71 -7.60
C LEU A 97 3.17 -8.48 -8.50
N VAL A 98 4.17 -7.60 -8.58
CA VAL A 98 4.12 -6.43 -9.46
C VAL A 98 4.06 -6.85 -10.94
N ARG A 99 4.77 -7.90 -11.36
CA ARG A 99 4.68 -8.45 -12.71
C ARG A 99 3.30 -9.03 -13.03
N GLU A 100 2.69 -9.73 -12.08
CA GLU A 100 1.32 -10.22 -12.24
C GLU A 100 0.29 -9.09 -12.33
N ILE A 101 0.49 -8.03 -11.55
CA ILE A 101 -0.31 -6.80 -11.65
C ILE A 101 -0.16 -6.18 -13.04
N ASP A 102 1.06 -6.12 -13.58
CA ASP A 102 1.32 -5.61 -14.92
C ASP A 102 0.63 -6.45 -16.01
N ARG A 103 0.62 -7.78 -15.86
CA ARG A 103 -0.05 -8.69 -16.82
C ARG A 103 -1.55 -8.42 -16.91
N ILE A 104 -2.23 -8.22 -15.77
CA ILE A 104 -3.67 -7.99 -15.74
C ILE A 104 -4.08 -6.54 -15.98
N ALA A 105 -3.10 -5.62 -15.93
CA ALA A 105 -3.30 -4.19 -16.16
C ALA A 105 -3.44 -3.88 -17.64
N THR A 106 -4.41 -3.02 -18.01
CA THR A 106 -4.54 -2.48 -19.35
C THR A 106 -3.36 -1.55 -19.69
N ASP A 107 -3.22 -1.19 -20.98
CA ASP A 107 -2.11 -0.36 -21.46
C ASP A 107 -2.10 1.07 -20.88
N ASP A 108 -3.24 1.56 -20.41
CA ASP A 108 -3.40 2.87 -19.76
C ASP A 108 -3.72 2.76 -18.27
N ALA A 109 -3.50 1.58 -17.69
CA ALA A 109 -3.88 1.30 -16.32
C ALA A 109 -3.22 2.24 -15.31
N LYS A 110 -3.95 2.46 -14.23
CA LYS A 110 -3.48 3.19 -13.05
C LYS A 110 -3.39 2.26 -11.86
N VAL A 111 -2.27 2.32 -11.16
CA VAL A 111 -2.02 1.46 -10.00
C VAL A 111 -1.75 2.31 -8.77
N ALA A 112 -2.55 2.14 -7.72
CA ALA A 112 -2.30 2.73 -6.42
C ALA A 112 -1.65 1.71 -5.48
N VAL A 113 -0.58 2.12 -4.79
CA VAL A 113 0.17 1.26 -3.87
C VAL A 113 0.29 1.91 -2.51
N ILE A 114 -0.09 1.17 -1.48
CA ILE A 114 -0.02 1.60 -0.07
C ILE A 114 0.71 0.53 0.72
N GLY A 115 1.76 0.90 1.44
CA GLY A 115 2.54 -0.03 2.23
C GLY A 115 3.38 0.63 3.33
N PHE A 116 4.15 -0.19 4.06
CA PHE A 116 5.02 0.27 5.15
C PHE A 116 6.41 0.64 4.63
N ASN A 117 6.87 1.83 5.03
CA ASN A 117 8.15 2.39 4.59
C ASN A 117 9.32 1.88 5.45
N LYS A 118 10.29 1.23 4.78
CA LYS A 118 11.50 0.71 5.41
C LYS A 118 12.39 1.81 6.01
N PHE A 119 12.49 2.95 5.34
CA PHE A 119 13.33 4.08 5.77
C PHE A 119 12.54 5.14 6.56
N SER A 120 11.65 4.68 7.42
CA SER A 120 10.92 5.49 8.39
C SER A 120 11.34 5.16 9.81
N LEU A 121 10.85 5.95 10.78
CA LEU A 121 11.02 5.60 12.19
C LEU A 121 10.44 4.20 12.53
N TRP A 122 9.37 3.79 11.83
CA TRP A 122 8.81 2.44 11.93
C TRP A 122 9.82 1.37 11.49
N GLY A 123 10.50 1.57 10.38
CA GLY A 123 11.51 0.65 9.88
C GLY A 123 12.72 0.56 10.79
N VAL A 124 13.16 1.68 11.36
CA VAL A 124 14.26 1.73 12.34
C VAL A 124 13.91 0.99 13.63
N LEU A 125 12.66 1.11 14.10
CA LEU A 125 12.21 0.43 15.32
C LEU A 125 11.88 -1.04 15.12
N LYS A 126 11.59 -1.47 13.88
CA LYS A 126 11.17 -2.85 13.56
C LYS A 126 12.06 -3.94 14.17
N PRO A 127 13.41 -3.87 14.17
CA PRO A 127 14.27 -4.90 14.76
C PRO A 127 14.06 -5.09 16.28
N PHE A 128 13.61 -4.06 16.96
CA PHE A 128 13.40 -4.03 18.42
C PHE A 128 11.97 -4.38 18.84
N MET A 129 11.06 -4.54 17.86
CA MET A 129 9.65 -4.80 18.12
C MET A 129 9.33 -6.29 18.04
N ASN A 130 8.16 -6.66 18.57
CA ASN A 130 7.70 -8.07 18.54
C ASN A 130 7.42 -8.50 17.08
N LYS A 131 8.31 -9.31 16.52
CA LYS A 131 8.25 -9.81 15.16
C LYS A 131 7.08 -10.79 14.89
N LEU A 132 6.34 -11.20 15.92
CA LEU A 132 5.19 -12.09 15.79
C LEU A 132 3.86 -11.36 15.64
N SER A 133 3.87 -10.03 15.61
CA SER A 133 2.65 -9.23 15.53
C SER A 133 2.71 -8.16 14.43
N PRO A 134 1.58 -7.87 13.74
CA PRO A 134 1.50 -6.75 12.82
C PRO A 134 1.81 -5.41 13.51
N PRO A 135 2.43 -4.46 12.80
CA PRO A 135 2.90 -4.57 11.42
C PRO A 135 4.31 -5.18 11.31
N TRP A 136 4.94 -5.52 12.43
CA TRP A 136 6.38 -5.86 12.55
C TRP A 136 6.74 -7.18 11.87
N ILE A 137 5.77 -8.09 11.71
CA ILE A 137 5.93 -9.33 10.97
C ILE A 137 6.06 -9.10 9.45
N LEU A 138 5.55 -7.97 8.94
CA LEU A 138 5.46 -7.68 7.50
C LEU A 138 6.80 -7.22 6.93
N ASN A 139 6.97 -7.36 5.63
CA ASN A 139 8.13 -6.85 4.89
C ASN A 139 7.92 -5.36 4.58
N PHE A 140 8.79 -4.50 5.13
CA PHE A 140 8.76 -3.08 4.82
C PHE A 140 9.62 -2.79 3.59
N HIS A 141 9.10 -2.03 2.64
CA HIS A 141 9.79 -1.69 1.41
C HIS A 141 10.24 -0.23 1.36
N SER A 142 11.36 0.04 0.71
CA SER A 142 11.78 1.42 0.47
C SER A 142 10.94 2.05 -0.63
N LEU A 143 10.71 3.37 -0.55
CA LEU A 143 10.06 4.11 -1.62
C LEU A 143 10.79 3.94 -2.96
N TYR A 144 12.12 3.90 -2.90
CA TYR A 144 12.95 3.68 -4.08
C TYR A 144 12.69 2.31 -4.72
N SER A 145 12.68 1.23 -3.93
CA SER A 145 12.43 -0.13 -4.45
C SER A 145 11.06 -0.24 -5.12
N VAL A 146 10.01 0.26 -4.44
CA VAL A 146 8.66 0.23 -4.99
C VAL A 146 8.58 1.01 -6.32
N LYS A 147 9.15 2.20 -6.36
CA LYS A 147 9.20 3.01 -7.58
C LYS A 147 9.95 2.30 -8.71
N GLU A 148 11.11 1.70 -8.44
CA GLU A 148 11.91 1.01 -9.45
C GLU A 148 11.19 -0.23 -10.01
N TRP A 149 10.47 -1.01 -9.18
CA TRP A 149 9.71 -2.16 -9.68
C TRP A 149 8.67 -1.75 -10.72
N PHE A 150 7.92 -0.69 -10.47
CA PHE A 150 6.93 -0.19 -11.43
C PHE A 150 7.57 0.47 -12.65
N LYS A 151 8.65 1.22 -12.45
CA LYS A 151 9.40 1.87 -13.54
C LYS A 151 9.97 0.86 -14.53
N LEU A 152 10.50 -0.28 -14.06
CA LEU A 152 11.02 -1.36 -14.91
C LEU A 152 9.95 -1.96 -15.84
N LEU A 153 8.67 -1.85 -15.47
CA LEU A 153 7.53 -2.30 -16.25
C LEU A 153 6.84 -1.18 -17.06
N GLY A 154 7.49 -0.02 -17.19
CA GLY A 154 6.99 1.09 -18.01
C GLY A 154 5.99 2.01 -17.30
N TYR A 155 5.88 1.95 -15.98
CA TYR A 155 5.01 2.88 -15.25
C TYR A 155 5.71 4.17 -14.88
N GLU A 156 4.97 5.28 -14.98
CA GLU A 156 5.39 6.59 -14.47
C GLU A 156 4.68 6.89 -13.13
N GLN A 157 5.41 7.51 -12.22
CA GLN A 157 4.85 7.95 -10.93
C GLN A 157 4.03 9.22 -11.15
N ASP A 158 2.73 9.15 -10.91
CA ASP A 158 1.78 10.27 -10.98
C ASP A 158 1.59 10.96 -9.61
N TYR A 159 1.62 10.17 -8.53
CA TYR A 159 1.47 10.68 -7.16
C TYR A 159 2.40 9.98 -6.19
N LYS A 160 2.90 10.73 -5.20
CA LYS A 160 3.64 10.20 -4.05
C LYS A 160 3.35 11.02 -2.79
N ASP A 161 3.05 10.35 -1.69
CA ASP A 161 3.00 10.96 -0.36
C ASP A 161 3.41 9.94 0.71
N THR A 162 3.71 10.42 1.91
CA THR A 162 3.94 9.58 3.08
C THR A 162 3.21 10.14 4.29
N SER A 163 2.83 9.27 5.21
CA SER A 163 2.15 9.67 6.45
C SER A 163 2.54 8.79 7.63
N SER A 164 1.98 9.13 8.82
CA SER A 164 2.15 8.31 10.03
C SER A 164 3.61 8.18 10.46
N PHE A 165 4.25 9.30 10.76
CA PHE A 165 5.66 9.33 11.14
C PHE A 165 5.98 8.53 12.42
N PHE A 166 5.04 8.44 13.36
CA PHE A 166 5.25 7.76 14.65
C PHE A 166 4.45 6.47 14.76
N PRO A 167 5.08 5.35 15.18
CA PRO A 167 4.43 4.05 15.27
C PRO A 167 3.50 3.88 16.47
N ILE A 168 3.54 4.80 17.45
CA ILE A 168 2.76 4.72 18.68
C ILE A 168 2.07 6.05 18.94
N SER A 169 0.74 6.02 18.99
CA SER A 169 -0.08 7.15 19.42
C SER A 169 -0.27 7.12 20.93
N SER A 170 0.71 7.60 21.71
CA SER A 170 0.43 7.97 23.09
C SER A 170 -0.20 9.36 23.12
N LYS A 171 -1.34 9.53 23.82
CA LYS A 171 -2.05 10.82 23.93
C LYS A 171 -1.15 11.93 24.48
N THR A 172 -0.19 11.59 25.32
CA THR A 172 0.76 12.53 25.93
C THR A 172 1.86 12.95 24.96
N PHE A 173 2.33 12.04 24.10
CA PHE A 173 3.36 12.29 23.09
C PHE A 173 2.79 13.07 21.91
N SER A 174 1.52 12.86 21.55
CA SER A 174 0.89 13.48 20.38
C SER A 174 0.75 15.00 20.49
N LYS A 175 0.61 15.57 21.71
CA LYS A 175 0.38 17.01 21.90
C LYS A 175 1.64 17.88 21.63
N HIS A 176 2.82 17.35 21.90
CA HIS A 176 4.11 18.00 21.57
C HIS A 176 4.55 17.70 20.15
N LEU A 177 4.16 16.53 19.60
CA LEU A 177 4.56 16.06 18.28
C LEU A 177 3.72 16.65 17.13
N ASN A 178 2.52 17.17 17.39
CA ASN A 178 1.74 17.87 16.35
C ASN A 178 2.48 19.10 15.79
N LYS A 179 3.31 19.76 16.60
CA LYS A 179 4.18 20.87 16.13
C LYS A 179 5.41 20.36 15.35
N ILE A 180 5.96 19.22 15.77
CA ILE A 180 7.11 18.59 15.10
C ILE A 180 6.68 17.92 13.78
N SER A 181 5.49 17.30 13.73
CA SER A 181 4.99 16.63 12.53
C SER A 181 4.77 17.55 11.34
N PHE A 182 4.43 18.82 11.55
CA PHE A 182 4.28 19.79 10.48
C PHE A 182 5.64 20.21 9.89
N ALA A 183 6.62 20.47 10.74
CA ALA A 183 7.98 20.78 10.29
C ALA A 183 8.64 19.57 9.63
N GLN A 184 8.41 18.35 10.12
CA GLN A 184 8.89 17.12 9.52
C GLN A 184 8.21 16.79 8.19
N LYS A 185 6.91 17.08 8.02
CA LYS A 185 6.24 16.98 6.72
C LYS A 185 6.91 17.84 5.64
N ILE A 186 7.43 18.99 6.00
CA ILE A 186 8.12 19.89 5.07
C ILE A 186 9.55 19.41 4.81
N MET A 187 10.27 18.95 5.84
CA MET A 187 11.70 18.59 5.75
C MET A 187 11.95 17.14 5.38
N ALA A 188 10.99 16.25 5.56
CA ALA A 188 11.19 14.81 5.42
C ALA A 188 10.02 14.10 4.73
N ARG A 189 9.66 14.56 3.54
CA ARG A 189 8.55 14.00 2.72
C ARG A 189 8.57 12.49 2.55
N ASP A 190 9.72 11.84 2.77
CA ASP A 190 9.95 10.43 2.48
C ASP A 190 10.11 9.57 3.74
N LEU A 191 9.95 10.15 4.95
CA LEU A 191 10.17 9.45 6.23
C LEU A 191 8.90 9.00 6.95
N GLY A 192 7.71 9.18 6.35
CA GLY A 192 6.47 8.65 6.92
C GLY A 192 6.48 7.12 6.98
N GLY A 193 5.83 6.55 8.01
CA GLY A 193 5.75 5.10 8.21
C GLY A 193 4.93 4.37 7.16
N LEU A 194 3.99 5.07 6.54
CA LEU A 194 3.23 4.60 5.37
C LEU A 194 3.64 5.40 4.13
N TYR A 195 3.75 4.72 3.00
CA TYR A 195 3.85 5.34 1.69
C TYR A 195 2.58 5.15 0.87
N PHE A 196 2.34 6.10 -0.02
CA PHE A 196 1.21 6.14 -0.94
C PHE A 196 1.73 6.55 -2.31
N PHE A 197 1.58 5.66 -3.29
CA PHE A 197 1.90 5.92 -4.68
C PHE A 197 0.66 5.80 -5.56
N ALA A 198 0.59 6.61 -6.62
CA ALA A 198 -0.16 6.29 -7.81
C ALA A 198 0.82 6.25 -9.00
N PHE A 199 0.69 5.20 -9.78
CA PHE A 199 1.44 4.98 -11.01
C PHE A 199 0.47 4.94 -12.19
N LYS A 200 0.94 5.39 -13.35
CA LYS A 200 0.24 5.27 -14.61
C LYS A 200 1.12 4.50 -15.58
N LYS A 201 0.56 3.48 -16.24
CA LYS A 201 1.25 2.74 -17.29
C LYS A 201 1.44 3.66 -18.49
N LYS A 202 2.64 3.67 -19.07
CA LYS A 202 2.96 4.47 -20.24
C LYS A 202 2.66 3.65 -21.48
N ILE A 203 1.82 4.17 -22.35
CA ILE A 203 1.60 3.61 -23.67
C ILE A 203 2.92 3.81 -24.45
N ILE A 204 3.57 2.71 -24.83
CA ILE A 204 4.78 2.72 -25.66
C ILE A 204 4.36 2.65 -27.12
#